data_68fcf8d777eff39b20336c9043da9691
#
_entry.id   68fcf8d777eff39b20336c9043da9691
#
_cell.length_a   1.000
_cell.length_b   1.000
_cell.length_c   1.000
_cell.angle_alpha   90.00
_cell.angle_beta   90.00
_cell.angle_gamma   90.00
#
_symmetry.space_group_name_H-M   'P 1'
#
loop_
_entity.id
_entity.type
_entity.pdbx_description
1 polymer ?
#
loop_
_entity_poly.entity_id
_entity_poly.type
_entity_poly.pdbx_seq_one_letter_code
_entity_poly.pdbx_strand_id
1 'polypeptide(L)'
;MKKNWWKESVVYQIYPRSFKDSNGDGIGDIPGIIEKLDYLKELGVNVLWISPMLESPQDDNGYDISDYRRIYKEYGTMEDYEKLLEEAHKRGIKILMDLVVNHTSDEHNWFIESRKSKDNPYRDYYIWREPVNGKEPNNWGSAFGGPAWEYDPQTEMYYLHLFSRKQPDLNWENEKVRQEVYDMMNFWCEKGIDGFRMDVISMISKDQSYPDGEMNGGLYGDFGPYCVHGPRIHEFLQEMNREVLSRYDVMTVGETSGGTIEEAQKYAGEDRNELNMVFQFE
;
A
#
# COMPACT_ATOMS: atom_id res chain seq x y z
N MET A 1 24.07 -20.96 1.90
CA MET A 1 23.03 -20.06 1.35
C MET A 1 21.77 -20.29 2.17
N LYS A 2 21.21 -19.25 2.81
CA LYS A 2 19.85 -19.36 3.37
C LYS A 2 18.93 -19.69 2.21
N LYS A 3 18.18 -20.81 2.32
CA LYS A 3 17.18 -21.18 1.32
C LYS A 3 16.10 -20.10 1.37
N ASN A 4 15.90 -19.36 0.31
CA ASN A 4 14.83 -18.35 0.23
C ASN A 4 13.51 -19.12 0.16
N TRP A 5 12.85 -19.30 1.32
CA TRP A 5 11.66 -20.13 1.51
C TRP A 5 10.53 -19.76 0.52
N TRP A 6 10.44 -18.50 0.14
CA TRP A 6 9.42 -17.98 -0.75
C TRP A 6 9.55 -18.46 -2.21
N LYS A 7 10.76 -18.87 -2.65
CA LYS A 7 10.97 -19.40 -4.02
C LYS A 7 10.26 -20.73 -4.29
N GLU A 8 9.86 -21.46 -3.24
CA GLU A 8 9.16 -22.74 -3.33
C GLU A 8 7.71 -22.63 -2.81
N SER A 9 7.21 -21.41 -2.60
CA SER A 9 5.92 -21.17 -1.96
C SER A 9 4.78 -21.05 -2.97
N VAL A 10 3.60 -21.53 -2.55
CA VAL A 10 2.32 -21.29 -3.21
C VAL A 10 1.58 -20.23 -2.41
N VAL A 11 1.39 -19.07 -3.02
CA VAL A 11 0.68 -17.94 -2.42
C VAL A 11 -0.78 -17.97 -2.84
N TYR A 12 -1.69 -17.88 -1.88
CA TYR A 12 -3.13 -17.79 -2.10
C TYR A 12 -3.65 -16.45 -1.59
N GLN A 13 -4.32 -15.70 -2.44
CA GLN A 13 -4.95 -14.43 -2.04
C GLN A 13 -6.29 -14.67 -1.37
N ILE A 14 -6.52 -14.00 -0.24
CA ILE A 14 -7.80 -13.97 0.45
C ILE A 14 -8.34 -12.53 0.44
N TYR A 15 -9.58 -12.38 -0.04
CA TYR A 15 -10.42 -11.22 0.21
C TYR A 15 -11.18 -11.45 1.51
N PRO A 16 -10.87 -10.79 2.63
CA PRO A 16 -11.50 -11.07 3.92
C PRO A 16 -13.01 -11.00 3.84
N ARG A 17 -13.53 -9.93 3.26
CA ARG A 17 -14.96 -9.62 3.16
C ARG A 17 -15.83 -10.75 2.57
N SER A 18 -15.28 -11.52 1.63
CA SER A 18 -16.06 -12.52 0.88
C SER A 18 -15.59 -13.96 1.06
N PHE A 19 -14.56 -14.22 1.86
CA PHE A 19 -13.96 -15.53 1.96
C PHE A 19 -14.78 -16.49 2.85
N LYS A 20 -15.03 -16.12 4.11
CA LYS A 20 -15.82 -16.92 5.07
C LYS A 20 -16.35 -16.02 6.17
N ASP A 21 -17.66 -15.96 6.25
CA ASP A 21 -18.41 -15.37 7.34
C ASP A 21 -18.54 -16.40 8.48
N SER A 22 -18.04 -16.09 9.67
CA SER A 22 -18.08 -16.94 10.84
C SER A 22 -19.28 -16.70 11.75
N ASN A 23 -19.83 -15.48 11.72
CA ASN A 23 -20.86 -15.01 12.65
C ASN A 23 -22.26 -14.90 12.02
N GLY A 24 -22.36 -14.99 10.68
CA GLY A 24 -23.63 -14.97 9.94
C GLY A 24 -24.17 -13.59 9.63
N ASP A 25 -23.32 -12.54 9.66
CA ASP A 25 -23.73 -11.17 9.36
C ASP A 25 -23.65 -10.80 7.86
N GLY A 26 -23.16 -11.71 7.03
CA GLY A 26 -22.99 -11.54 5.58
C GLY A 26 -21.63 -10.99 5.18
N ILE A 27 -20.72 -10.78 6.12
CA ILE A 27 -19.36 -10.27 5.88
C ILE A 27 -18.35 -11.33 6.35
N GLY A 28 -17.39 -11.67 5.49
CA GLY A 28 -16.28 -12.53 5.87
C GLY A 28 -15.35 -11.84 6.88
N ASP A 29 -14.73 -12.66 7.74
CA ASP A 29 -13.98 -12.17 8.89
C ASP A 29 -12.72 -13.01 9.18
N ILE A 30 -11.89 -12.54 10.08
CA ILE A 30 -10.64 -13.21 10.48
C ILE A 30 -10.93 -14.56 11.16
N PRO A 31 -11.91 -14.71 12.06
CA PRO A 31 -12.29 -16.01 12.58
C PRO A 31 -12.70 -17.01 11.48
N GLY A 32 -13.40 -16.55 10.45
CA GLY A 32 -13.74 -17.37 9.28
C GLY A 32 -12.50 -17.82 8.48
N ILE A 33 -11.49 -16.97 8.36
CA ILE A 33 -10.21 -17.38 7.77
C ILE A 33 -9.56 -18.49 8.60
N ILE A 34 -9.55 -18.33 9.93
CA ILE A 34 -8.99 -19.34 10.85
C ILE A 34 -9.71 -20.69 10.67
N GLU A 35 -11.03 -20.71 10.55
CA GLU A 35 -11.83 -21.92 10.31
C GLU A 35 -11.43 -22.67 9.02
N LYS A 36 -10.85 -21.95 8.04
CA LYS A 36 -10.48 -22.50 6.73
C LYS A 36 -8.99 -22.84 6.58
N LEU A 37 -8.18 -22.65 7.60
CA LEU A 37 -6.72 -22.90 7.51
C LEU A 37 -6.40 -24.38 7.18
N ASP A 38 -7.16 -25.33 7.72
CA ASP A 38 -6.93 -26.76 7.41
C ASP A 38 -7.26 -27.08 5.95
N TYR A 39 -8.34 -26.52 5.41
CA TYR A 39 -8.67 -26.62 3.98
C TYR A 39 -7.56 -26.03 3.11
N LEU A 40 -7.05 -24.86 3.44
CA LEU A 40 -5.97 -24.19 2.69
C LEU A 40 -4.68 -25.02 2.73
N LYS A 41 -4.37 -25.62 3.88
CA LYS A 41 -3.23 -26.54 4.02
C LYS A 41 -3.39 -27.80 3.16
N GLU A 42 -4.56 -28.42 3.16
CA GLU A 42 -4.86 -29.59 2.32
C GLU A 42 -4.78 -29.26 0.82
N LEU A 43 -5.13 -28.03 0.44
CA LEU A 43 -5.00 -27.52 -0.93
C LEU A 43 -3.53 -27.33 -1.35
N GLY A 44 -2.59 -27.38 -0.40
CA GLY A 44 -1.16 -27.20 -0.65
C GLY A 44 -0.69 -25.75 -0.58
N VAL A 45 -1.51 -24.84 -0.07
CA VAL A 45 -1.14 -23.44 0.16
C VAL A 45 -0.22 -23.35 1.38
N ASN A 46 0.82 -22.59 1.26
CA ASN A 46 1.77 -22.34 2.36
C ASN A 46 2.03 -20.86 2.63
N VAL A 47 1.44 -19.96 1.85
CA VAL A 47 1.46 -18.52 2.09
C VAL A 47 0.08 -17.94 1.80
N LEU A 48 -0.46 -17.14 2.70
CA LEU A 48 -1.68 -16.36 2.49
C LEU A 48 -1.32 -14.88 2.31
N TRP A 49 -1.66 -14.32 1.17
CA TRP A 49 -1.76 -12.88 1.01
C TRP A 49 -3.19 -12.46 1.34
N ILE A 50 -3.36 -11.69 2.38
CA ILE A 50 -4.65 -11.20 2.81
C ILE A 50 -4.77 -9.74 2.37
N SER A 51 -5.79 -9.44 1.54
CA SER A 51 -6.12 -8.07 1.11
C SER A 51 -6.37 -7.19 2.33
N PRO A 52 -6.34 -5.84 2.22
CA PRO A 52 -6.27 -4.96 3.38
C PRO A 52 -7.28 -5.28 4.47
N MET A 53 -6.79 -5.47 5.69
CA MET A 53 -7.61 -5.76 6.89
C MET A 53 -7.58 -4.62 7.92
N LEU A 54 -6.85 -3.55 7.60
CA LEU A 54 -6.69 -2.42 8.52
C LEU A 54 -7.92 -1.51 8.51
N GLU A 55 -8.03 -0.65 9.53
CA GLU A 55 -9.15 0.28 9.67
C GLU A 55 -9.27 1.16 8.41
N SER A 56 -10.47 1.19 7.86
CA SER A 56 -10.76 1.85 6.58
C SER A 56 -12.23 2.21 6.47
N PRO A 57 -12.61 3.36 5.90
CA PRO A 57 -14.00 3.66 5.53
C PRO A 57 -14.50 2.85 4.33
N GLN A 58 -13.66 2.03 3.69
CA GLN A 58 -14.02 1.09 2.62
C GLN A 58 -14.46 1.77 1.30
N ASP A 59 -13.94 2.95 1.00
CA ASP A 59 -14.15 3.63 -0.28
C ASP A 59 -13.57 2.80 -1.44
N ASP A 60 -12.44 2.14 -1.19
CA ASP A 60 -11.75 1.27 -2.14
C ASP A 60 -11.42 -0.11 -1.51
N ASN A 61 -12.43 -0.77 -0.95
CA ASN A 61 -12.34 -2.12 -0.39
C ASN A 61 -11.17 -2.35 0.59
N GLY A 62 -10.83 -1.32 1.38
CA GLY A 62 -9.76 -1.36 2.36
C GLY A 62 -8.44 -0.75 1.90
N TYR A 63 -8.27 -0.42 0.62
CA TYR A 63 -7.09 0.28 0.11
C TYR A 63 -7.07 1.79 0.45
N ASP A 64 -8.03 2.27 1.19
CA ASP A 64 -8.15 3.60 1.79
C ASP A 64 -7.99 3.49 3.32
N ILE A 65 -6.75 3.33 3.78
CA ILE A 65 -6.44 3.05 5.20
C ILE A 65 -6.55 4.33 6.04
N SER A 66 -7.36 4.28 7.11
CA SER A 66 -7.52 5.37 8.07
C SER A 66 -6.74 5.20 9.37
N ASP A 67 -6.30 3.97 9.70
CA ASP A 67 -5.39 3.69 10.82
C ASP A 67 -4.55 2.44 10.51
N TYR A 68 -3.24 2.61 10.44
CA TYR A 68 -2.29 1.54 10.11
C TYR A 68 -2.05 0.52 11.23
N ARG A 69 -2.54 0.76 12.44
CA ARG A 69 -2.29 -0.10 13.62
C ARG A 69 -3.55 -0.72 14.21
N ARG A 70 -4.68 -0.59 13.50
CA ARG A 70 -5.97 -1.16 13.92
C ARG A 70 -6.52 -2.08 12.85
N ILE A 71 -7.10 -3.19 13.30
CA ILE A 71 -7.88 -4.07 12.44
C ILE A 71 -9.26 -3.45 12.21
N TYR A 72 -9.76 -3.56 10.97
CA TYR A 72 -11.12 -3.12 10.64
C TYR A 72 -12.14 -3.93 11.44
N LYS A 73 -12.98 -3.22 12.18
CA LYS A 73 -13.88 -3.80 13.20
C LYS A 73 -14.81 -4.90 12.69
N GLU A 74 -15.22 -4.83 11.40
CA GLU A 74 -16.09 -5.84 10.80
C GLU A 74 -15.34 -7.14 10.45
N TYR A 75 -14.00 -7.09 10.37
CA TYR A 75 -13.18 -8.28 10.15
C TYR A 75 -12.72 -8.94 11.46
N GLY A 76 -12.78 -8.22 12.58
CA GLY A 76 -12.40 -8.73 13.89
C GLY A 76 -11.58 -7.76 14.71
N THR A 77 -10.81 -8.30 15.65
CA THR A 77 -10.00 -7.56 16.59
C THR A 77 -8.50 -7.82 16.36
N MET A 78 -7.64 -7.11 17.07
CA MET A 78 -6.19 -7.39 17.06
C MET A 78 -5.90 -8.80 17.63
N GLU A 79 -6.65 -9.23 18.64
CA GLU A 79 -6.54 -10.56 19.23
C GLU A 79 -6.92 -11.66 18.22
N ASP A 80 -7.93 -11.42 17.38
CA ASP A 80 -8.28 -12.34 16.29
C ASP A 80 -7.17 -12.43 15.26
N TYR A 81 -6.53 -11.31 14.94
CA TYR A 81 -5.41 -11.29 14.02
C TYR A 81 -4.18 -12.01 14.57
N GLU A 82 -3.82 -11.77 15.82
CA GLU A 82 -2.71 -12.48 16.50
C GLU A 82 -3.00 -13.99 16.56
N LYS A 83 -4.24 -14.38 16.80
CA LYS A 83 -4.69 -15.77 16.74
C LYS A 83 -4.57 -16.36 15.33
N LEU A 84 -4.91 -15.59 14.29
CA LEU A 84 -4.73 -16.01 12.91
C LEU A 84 -3.25 -16.31 12.61
N LEU A 85 -2.33 -15.44 13.02
CA LEU A 85 -0.89 -15.67 12.87
C LEU A 85 -0.45 -16.95 13.56
N GLU A 86 -0.83 -17.14 14.83
CA GLU A 86 -0.50 -18.33 15.62
C GLU A 86 -1.01 -19.62 14.96
N GLU A 87 -2.29 -19.64 14.55
CA GLU A 87 -2.92 -20.81 13.98
C GLU A 87 -2.40 -21.15 12.55
N ALA A 88 -2.09 -20.12 11.75
CA ALA A 88 -1.45 -20.28 10.45
C ALA A 88 -0.05 -20.88 10.60
N HIS A 89 0.77 -20.33 11.50
CA HIS A 89 2.14 -20.80 11.75
C HIS A 89 2.18 -22.23 12.29
N LYS A 90 1.25 -22.65 13.16
CA LYS A 90 1.12 -24.05 13.61
C LYS A 90 0.92 -25.01 12.46
N ARG A 91 0.33 -24.55 11.37
CA ARG A 91 0.07 -25.32 10.15
C ARG A 91 1.16 -25.22 9.10
N GLY A 92 2.20 -24.39 9.37
CA GLY A 92 3.26 -24.09 8.42
C GLY A 92 2.83 -23.13 7.31
N ILE A 93 1.75 -22.39 7.52
CA ILE A 93 1.24 -21.34 6.61
C ILE A 93 1.77 -20.00 7.08
N LYS A 94 2.28 -19.23 6.15
CA LYS A 94 2.81 -17.87 6.36
C LYS A 94 1.80 -16.80 5.95
N ILE A 95 1.88 -15.61 6.55
CA ILE A 95 0.94 -14.52 6.31
C ILE A 95 1.67 -13.31 5.72
N LEU A 96 1.21 -12.86 4.55
CA LEU A 96 1.58 -11.58 3.97
C LEU A 96 0.49 -10.56 4.21
N MET A 97 0.88 -9.42 4.74
CA MET A 97 0.02 -8.25 4.89
C MET A 97 0.06 -7.40 3.62
N ASP A 98 -1.06 -6.82 3.24
CA ASP A 98 -1.11 -5.80 2.19
C ASP A 98 -0.59 -4.48 2.73
N LEU A 99 0.45 -3.93 2.12
CA LEU A 99 1.09 -2.68 2.48
C LEU A 99 0.67 -1.58 1.51
N VAL A 100 -0.22 -0.71 1.96
CA VAL A 100 -0.76 0.41 1.19
C VAL A 100 -0.13 1.70 1.69
N VAL A 101 0.91 2.19 1.01
CA VAL A 101 1.72 3.33 1.47
C VAL A 101 1.97 4.41 0.40
N ASN A 102 1.35 4.27 -0.77
CA ASN A 102 1.32 5.36 -1.74
C ASN A 102 0.37 6.49 -1.29
N HIS A 103 -0.73 6.13 -0.63
CA HIS A 103 -1.80 7.02 -0.19
C HIS A 103 -2.41 6.52 1.12
N THR A 104 -3.24 7.33 1.75
CA THR A 104 -4.09 6.94 2.88
C THR A 104 -5.54 7.27 2.56
N SER A 105 -6.48 6.89 3.45
CA SER A 105 -7.80 7.49 3.47
C SER A 105 -7.72 9.01 3.76
N ASP A 106 -8.66 9.79 3.23
CA ASP A 106 -8.88 11.18 3.64
C ASP A 106 -9.40 11.28 5.10
N GLU A 107 -9.81 10.15 5.68
CA GLU A 107 -10.20 10.02 7.09
C GLU A 107 -9.02 9.61 8.00
N HIS A 108 -7.82 9.41 7.45
CA HIS A 108 -6.61 9.19 8.24
C HIS A 108 -6.27 10.46 9.05
N ASN A 109 -5.88 10.30 10.31
CA ASN A 109 -5.59 11.43 11.18
C ASN A 109 -4.51 12.36 10.60
N TRP A 110 -3.52 11.85 9.90
CA TRP A 110 -2.50 12.67 9.23
C TRP A 110 -3.12 13.61 8.20
N PHE A 111 -4.08 13.13 7.40
CA PHE A 111 -4.74 13.99 6.41
C PHE A 111 -5.69 15.00 7.05
N ILE A 112 -6.47 14.56 8.05
CA ILE A 112 -7.35 15.45 8.83
C ILE A 112 -6.54 16.62 9.42
N GLU A 113 -5.37 16.34 9.99
CA GLU A 113 -4.47 17.37 10.51
C GLU A 113 -3.87 18.22 9.38
N SER A 114 -3.36 17.57 8.32
CA SER A 114 -2.71 18.21 7.17
C SER A 114 -3.57 19.32 6.53
N ARG A 115 -4.88 19.10 6.43
CA ARG A 115 -5.79 20.06 5.80
C ARG A 115 -6.29 21.20 6.73
N LYS A 116 -5.92 21.20 8.02
CA LYS A 116 -6.36 22.26 8.96
C LYS A 116 -5.73 23.61 8.66
N SER A 117 -4.45 23.64 8.29
CA SER A 117 -3.74 24.86 7.91
C SER A 117 -2.49 24.55 7.11
N LYS A 118 -1.97 25.55 6.39
CA LYS A 118 -0.70 25.46 5.65
C LYS A 118 0.52 25.26 6.56
N ASP A 119 0.43 25.65 7.82
CA ASP A 119 1.51 25.57 8.82
C ASP A 119 1.38 24.35 9.74
N ASN A 120 0.41 23.47 9.51
CA ASN A 120 0.22 22.28 10.33
C ASN A 120 1.44 21.33 10.20
N PRO A 121 1.93 20.72 11.30
CA PRO A 121 3.07 19.79 11.26
C PRO A 121 2.90 18.60 10.30
N TYR A 122 1.66 18.23 9.99
CA TYR A 122 1.33 17.17 9.04
C TYR A 122 1.12 17.68 7.61
N ARG A 123 1.24 19.00 7.36
CA ARG A 123 0.96 19.55 6.02
C ARG A 123 1.72 18.81 4.93
N ASP A 124 3.02 18.66 5.11
CA ASP A 124 3.92 18.06 4.13
C ASP A 124 3.92 16.51 4.15
N TYR A 125 3.01 15.89 4.92
CA TYR A 125 2.80 14.45 4.82
C TYR A 125 2.11 14.05 3.51
N TYR A 126 1.39 15.00 2.89
CA TYR A 126 0.69 14.83 1.62
C TYR A 126 1.20 15.82 0.59
N ILE A 127 0.88 15.56 -0.67
CA ILE A 127 1.31 16.38 -1.79
C ILE A 127 0.28 17.48 -2.03
N TRP A 128 0.61 18.69 -1.59
CA TRP A 128 -0.19 19.88 -1.76
C TRP A 128 0.47 20.85 -2.75
N ARG A 129 -0.34 21.51 -3.59
CA ARG A 129 0.14 22.52 -4.54
C ARG A 129 -0.82 23.71 -4.61
N GLU A 130 -0.25 24.89 -4.82
CA GLU A 130 -1.04 26.10 -5.07
C GLU A 130 -1.73 26.01 -6.43
N PRO A 131 -2.90 26.67 -6.59
CA PRO A 131 -3.55 26.78 -7.90
C PRO A 131 -2.62 27.42 -8.94
N VAL A 132 -2.61 26.89 -10.16
CA VAL A 132 -1.92 27.50 -11.30
C VAL A 132 -2.95 28.23 -12.16
N ASN A 133 -2.88 29.56 -12.20
CA ASN A 133 -3.88 30.41 -12.89
C ASN A 133 -5.34 30.14 -12.44
N GLY A 134 -5.53 29.83 -11.15
CA GLY A 134 -6.84 29.53 -10.57
C GLY A 134 -7.41 28.16 -10.92
N LYS A 135 -6.59 27.24 -11.42
CA LYS A 135 -6.94 25.86 -11.80
C LYS A 135 -6.01 24.86 -11.13
N GLU A 136 -6.21 23.60 -11.44
CA GLU A 136 -5.36 22.47 -11.03
C GLU A 136 -3.87 22.74 -11.35
N PRO A 137 -2.94 22.20 -10.57
CA PRO A 137 -1.49 22.38 -10.77
C PRO A 137 -1.01 21.88 -12.14
N ASN A 138 -1.62 20.82 -12.66
CA ASN A 138 -1.38 20.26 -13.99
C ASN A 138 -2.65 19.54 -14.49
N ASN A 139 -2.55 18.91 -15.64
CA ASN A 139 -3.70 18.29 -16.33
C ASN A 139 -3.90 16.79 -15.99
N TRP A 140 -3.23 16.22 -15.01
CA TRP A 140 -3.28 14.78 -14.75
C TRP A 140 -4.68 14.28 -14.43
N GLY A 141 -5.03 13.11 -15.01
CA GLY A 141 -6.22 12.35 -14.66
C GLY A 141 -5.94 11.36 -13.54
N SER A 142 -6.97 11.06 -12.74
CA SER A 142 -6.94 9.97 -11.76
C SER A 142 -7.14 8.62 -12.44
N ALA A 143 -6.56 7.55 -11.91
CA ALA A 143 -6.78 6.18 -12.38
C ALA A 143 -8.26 5.75 -12.30
N PHE A 144 -9.03 6.32 -11.37
CA PHE A 144 -10.48 6.06 -11.23
C PHE A 144 -11.36 7.06 -11.98
N GLY A 145 -10.74 7.91 -12.80
CA GLY A 145 -11.43 8.93 -13.61
C GLY A 145 -11.55 10.28 -12.93
N GLY A 146 -11.74 11.32 -13.73
CA GLY A 146 -11.69 12.70 -13.25
C GLY A 146 -10.27 13.25 -13.11
N PRO A 147 -10.11 14.47 -12.54
CA PRO A 147 -8.80 15.06 -12.30
C PRO A 147 -8.06 14.33 -11.15
N ALA A 148 -6.73 14.36 -11.17
CA ALA A 148 -5.90 13.83 -10.10
C ALA A 148 -5.69 14.82 -8.94
N TRP A 149 -6.23 16.03 -9.05
CA TRP A 149 -6.11 17.09 -8.06
C TRP A 149 -7.47 17.51 -7.54
N GLU A 150 -7.64 17.53 -6.22
CA GLU A 150 -8.85 18.00 -5.55
C GLU A 150 -8.60 19.30 -4.80
N TYR A 151 -9.47 20.28 -5.00
CA TYR A 151 -9.37 21.59 -4.33
C TYR A 151 -9.89 21.53 -2.90
N ASP A 152 -9.07 21.98 -1.96
CA ASP A 152 -9.46 22.15 -0.57
C ASP A 152 -9.77 23.63 -0.26
N PRO A 153 -11.05 23.99 -0.07
CA PRO A 153 -11.44 25.37 0.16
C PRO A 153 -10.97 25.92 1.52
N GLN A 154 -10.57 25.05 2.46
CA GLN A 154 -10.10 25.48 3.78
C GLN A 154 -8.71 26.12 3.70
N THR A 155 -7.84 25.59 2.85
CA THR A 155 -6.47 26.10 2.68
C THR A 155 -6.22 26.72 1.31
N GLU A 156 -7.23 26.69 0.43
CA GLU A 156 -7.17 27.23 -0.94
C GLU A 156 -6.04 26.61 -1.78
N MET A 157 -5.78 25.32 -1.56
CA MET A 157 -4.77 24.53 -2.29
C MET A 157 -5.39 23.25 -2.86
N TYR A 158 -4.66 22.60 -3.76
CA TYR A 158 -4.99 21.28 -4.28
C TYR A 158 -4.14 20.20 -3.62
N TYR A 159 -4.75 19.04 -3.31
CA TYR A 159 -3.99 17.84 -2.98
C TYR A 159 -4.04 16.82 -4.12
N LEU A 160 -2.96 16.05 -4.25
CA LEU A 160 -2.87 14.99 -5.25
C LEU A 160 -3.59 13.73 -4.76
N HIS A 161 -4.35 13.10 -5.66
CA HIS A 161 -4.89 11.75 -5.49
C HIS A 161 -4.85 11.00 -6.82
N LEU A 162 -3.94 10.05 -6.96
CA LEU A 162 -3.82 9.28 -8.20
C LEU A 162 -4.96 8.26 -8.36
N PHE A 163 -5.69 7.95 -7.29
CA PHE A 163 -6.87 7.07 -7.25
C PHE A 163 -8.13 7.86 -6.85
N SER A 164 -8.93 7.36 -5.91
CA SER A 164 -10.08 8.11 -5.43
C SER A 164 -9.67 9.45 -4.79
N ARG A 165 -10.53 10.48 -4.92
CA ARG A 165 -10.36 11.73 -4.17
C ARG A 165 -10.31 11.53 -2.64
N LYS A 166 -10.79 10.35 -2.16
CA LYS A 166 -10.69 9.94 -0.77
C LYS A 166 -9.37 9.22 -0.44
N GLN A 167 -8.44 9.14 -1.39
CA GLN A 167 -7.13 8.51 -1.24
C GLN A 167 -6.00 9.51 -1.54
N PRO A 168 -5.78 10.52 -0.67
CA PRO A 168 -4.71 11.50 -0.87
C PRO A 168 -3.33 10.85 -0.86
N ASP A 169 -2.49 11.22 -1.81
CA ASP A 169 -1.14 10.69 -2.00
C ASP A 169 -0.17 11.20 -0.93
N LEU A 170 0.56 10.27 -0.32
CA LEU A 170 1.61 10.58 0.65
C LEU A 170 2.84 11.20 -0.03
N ASN A 171 3.47 12.14 0.67
CA ASN A 171 4.69 12.80 0.22
C ASN A 171 5.94 12.03 0.69
N TRP A 172 6.41 11.09 -0.09
CA TRP A 172 7.60 10.28 0.22
C TRP A 172 8.93 11.08 0.19
N GLU A 173 8.94 12.30 -0.35
CA GLU A 173 10.08 13.21 -0.20
C GLU A 173 10.28 13.62 1.27
N ASN A 174 9.22 13.61 2.08
CA ASN A 174 9.28 13.92 3.49
C ASN A 174 9.81 12.71 4.30
N GLU A 175 10.97 12.89 4.91
CA GLU A 175 11.61 11.87 5.75
C GLU A 175 10.71 11.39 6.91
N LYS A 176 9.89 12.27 7.48
CA LYS A 176 8.96 11.90 8.56
C LYS A 176 7.91 10.90 8.08
N VAL A 177 7.41 11.06 6.86
CA VAL A 177 6.47 10.09 6.26
C VAL A 177 7.14 8.73 6.13
N ARG A 178 8.36 8.69 5.61
CA ARG A 178 9.11 7.43 5.48
C ARG A 178 9.34 6.77 6.83
N GLN A 179 9.73 7.54 7.85
CA GLN A 179 9.92 7.00 9.20
C GLN A 179 8.62 6.42 9.80
N GLU A 180 7.49 7.11 9.66
CA GLU A 180 6.18 6.61 10.12
C GLU A 180 5.82 5.29 9.43
N VAL A 181 6.08 5.19 8.11
CA VAL A 181 5.87 3.94 7.36
C VAL A 181 6.78 2.83 7.88
N TYR A 182 8.08 3.10 8.12
CA TYR A 182 9.00 2.09 8.62
C TYR A 182 8.66 1.66 10.05
N ASP A 183 8.23 2.57 10.90
CA ASP A 183 7.77 2.27 12.27
C ASP A 183 6.51 1.40 12.26
N MET A 184 5.59 1.66 11.33
CA MET A 184 4.41 0.83 11.12
C MET A 184 4.78 -0.57 10.60
N MET A 185 5.68 -0.66 9.62
CA MET A 185 6.15 -1.94 9.10
C MET A 185 6.87 -2.77 10.17
N ASN A 186 7.75 -2.16 10.97
CA ASN A 186 8.41 -2.82 12.10
C ASN A 186 7.39 -3.33 13.12
N PHE A 187 6.38 -2.53 13.47
CA PHE A 187 5.29 -2.95 14.38
C PHE A 187 4.62 -4.26 13.90
N TRP A 188 4.32 -4.39 12.61
CA TRP A 188 3.70 -5.61 12.09
C TRP A 188 4.68 -6.78 11.98
N CYS A 189 5.95 -6.53 11.63
CA CYS A 189 6.99 -7.56 11.65
C CYS A 189 7.21 -8.11 13.08
N GLU A 190 7.20 -7.25 14.09
CA GLU A 190 7.31 -7.65 15.51
C GLU A 190 6.11 -8.45 15.99
N LYS A 191 4.92 -8.25 15.40
CA LYS A 191 3.74 -9.11 15.64
C LYS A 191 3.85 -10.48 14.97
N GLY A 192 4.82 -10.67 14.07
CA GLY A 192 5.12 -11.97 13.48
C GLY A 192 4.54 -12.22 12.09
N ILE A 193 4.19 -11.18 11.34
CA ILE A 193 3.88 -11.38 9.91
C ILE A 193 5.11 -11.89 9.14
N ASP A 194 4.89 -12.57 8.04
CA ASP A 194 5.95 -13.16 7.24
C ASP A 194 6.31 -12.34 6.01
N GLY A 195 5.71 -11.16 5.85
CA GLY A 195 6.05 -10.24 4.79
C GLY A 195 4.92 -9.36 4.30
N PHE A 196 5.18 -8.72 3.17
CA PHE A 196 4.27 -7.72 2.60
C PHE A 196 4.00 -7.96 1.11
N ARG A 197 2.74 -7.85 0.73
CA ARG A 197 2.39 -7.46 -0.64
C ARG A 197 2.29 -5.95 -0.66
N MET A 198 3.00 -5.30 -1.57
CA MET A 198 3.16 -3.85 -1.57
C MET A 198 2.33 -3.24 -2.69
N ASP A 199 1.26 -2.56 -2.29
CA ASP A 199 0.28 -1.93 -3.17
C ASP A 199 0.91 -0.77 -3.93
N VAL A 200 0.76 -0.77 -5.25
CA VAL A 200 1.28 0.24 -6.20
C VAL A 200 2.65 0.84 -5.83
N ILE A 201 3.53 0.01 -5.32
CA ILE A 201 4.80 0.45 -4.72
C ILE A 201 5.70 1.21 -5.69
N SER A 202 5.54 1.00 -7.00
CA SER A 202 6.26 1.74 -8.04
C SER A 202 5.87 3.21 -8.13
N MET A 203 4.78 3.62 -7.44
CA MET A 203 4.24 4.98 -7.52
C MET A 203 4.61 5.89 -6.33
N ILE A 204 5.34 5.40 -5.33
CA ILE A 204 5.67 6.22 -4.14
C ILE A 204 6.64 7.37 -4.42
N SER A 205 7.44 7.29 -5.50
CA SER A 205 8.31 8.39 -5.97
C SER A 205 7.70 9.08 -7.18
N LYS A 206 7.63 10.40 -7.13
CA LYS A 206 7.02 11.22 -8.19
C LYS A 206 7.99 12.29 -8.67
N ASP A 207 7.88 12.68 -9.95
CA ASP A 207 8.60 13.83 -10.48
C ASP A 207 8.11 15.10 -9.78
N GLN A 208 9.00 15.77 -9.07
CA GLN A 208 8.67 16.94 -8.24
C GLN A 208 8.40 18.22 -9.05
N SER A 209 8.62 18.19 -10.36
CA SER A 209 8.25 19.31 -11.25
C SER A 209 6.77 19.30 -11.62
N TYR A 210 6.08 18.16 -11.46
CA TYR A 210 4.65 17.97 -11.77
C TYR A 210 4.25 18.54 -13.14
N PRO A 211 4.92 18.15 -14.24
CA PRO A 211 4.62 18.69 -15.55
C PRO A 211 3.27 18.19 -16.07
N ASP A 212 2.73 18.84 -17.10
CA ASP A 212 1.55 18.32 -17.78
C ASP A 212 1.84 16.96 -18.42
N GLY A 213 0.87 16.05 -18.34
CA GLY A 213 0.89 14.76 -19.00
C GLY A 213 0.38 14.81 -20.44
N GLU A 214 0.79 13.81 -21.23
CA GLU A 214 0.31 13.66 -22.61
C GLU A 214 -1.21 13.36 -22.65
N MET A 215 -1.90 14.01 -23.58
CA MET A 215 -3.34 13.84 -23.80
C MET A 215 -3.58 12.67 -24.77
N ASN A 216 -3.62 11.44 -24.28
CA ASN A 216 -3.81 10.23 -25.08
C ASN A 216 -5.27 10.03 -25.59
N GLY A 217 -5.89 11.12 -26.02
CA GLY A 217 -7.28 11.13 -26.51
C GLY A 217 -8.35 11.20 -25.42
N GLY A 218 -7.93 11.29 -24.15
CA GLY A 218 -8.81 11.49 -22.98
C GLY A 218 -9.05 12.97 -22.65
N LEU A 219 -9.78 13.22 -21.56
CA LEU A 219 -10.02 14.57 -21.03
C LEU A 219 -8.88 15.08 -20.17
N TYR A 220 -8.02 14.20 -19.69
CA TYR A 220 -6.91 14.48 -18.79
C TYR A 220 -5.61 13.91 -19.32
N GLY A 221 -4.49 14.45 -18.87
CA GLY A 221 -3.15 14.01 -19.20
C GLY A 221 -2.73 12.74 -18.41
N ASP A 222 -1.85 11.97 -18.99
CA ASP A 222 -1.29 10.76 -18.37
C ASP A 222 -0.26 11.11 -17.30
N PHE A 223 -0.49 10.66 -16.08
CA PHE A 223 0.46 10.79 -14.96
C PHE A 223 1.55 9.71 -14.96
N GLY A 224 1.33 8.60 -15.67
CA GLY A 224 2.20 7.42 -15.62
C GLY A 224 3.69 7.72 -15.75
N PRO A 225 4.15 8.46 -16.80
CA PRO A 225 5.55 8.78 -16.98
C PRO A 225 6.22 9.55 -15.82
N TYR A 226 5.44 10.17 -14.96
CA TYR A 226 5.92 11.04 -13.87
C TYR A 226 5.73 10.45 -12.47
N CYS A 227 4.88 9.43 -12.35
CA CYS A 227 4.51 8.84 -11.06
C CYS A 227 4.85 7.35 -10.96
N VAL A 228 5.05 6.66 -12.07
CA VAL A 228 5.45 5.25 -12.09
C VAL A 228 6.96 5.16 -12.31
N HIS A 229 7.65 4.39 -11.48
CA HIS A 229 9.12 4.28 -11.50
C HIS A 229 9.83 5.64 -11.35
N GLY A 230 9.30 6.50 -10.50
CA GLY A 230 9.80 7.85 -10.32
C GLY A 230 11.27 7.93 -9.89
N PRO A 231 11.87 9.14 -9.93
CA PRO A 231 13.33 9.30 -9.92
C PRO A 231 14.04 8.79 -8.66
N ARG A 232 13.33 8.69 -7.52
CA ARG A 232 13.90 8.24 -6.24
C ARG A 232 13.37 6.89 -5.77
N ILE A 233 12.62 6.16 -6.61
CA ILE A 233 11.95 4.92 -6.20
C ILE A 233 12.94 3.91 -5.59
N HIS A 234 14.05 3.66 -6.24
CA HIS A 234 15.04 2.70 -5.78
C HIS A 234 15.76 3.17 -4.51
N GLU A 235 15.99 4.47 -4.35
CA GLU A 235 16.51 5.05 -3.10
C GLU A 235 15.56 4.75 -1.93
N PHE A 236 14.27 4.99 -2.09
CA PHE A 236 13.27 4.75 -1.05
C PHE A 236 13.12 3.25 -0.72
N LEU A 237 13.16 2.38 -1.72
CA LEU A 237 13.09 0.93 -1.48
C LEU A 237 14.35 0.39 -0.80
N GLN A 238 15.53 0.89 -1.14
CA GLN A 238 16.78 0.52 -0.46
C GLN A 238 16.81 1.04 0.98
N GLU A 239 16.26 2.24 1.23
CA GLU A 239 16.07 2.77 2.58
C GLU A 239 15.11 1.87 3.37
N MET A 240 13.94 1.53 2.82
CA MET A 240 12.97 0.61 3.41
C MET A 240 13.60 -0.76 3.73
N ASN A 241 14.41 -1.28 2.81
CA ASN A 241 15.12 -2.54 3.03
C ASN A 241 16.07 -2.44 4.23
N ARG A 242 16.88 -1.40 4.29
CA ARG A 242 17.84 -1.16 5.38
C ARG A 242 17.14 -0.96 6.73
N GLU A 243 16.04 -0.18 6.75
CA GLU A 243 15.35 0.18 7.99
C GLU A 243 14.38 -0.89 8.49
N VAL A 244 13.90 -1.77 7.61
CA VAL A 244 12.91 -2.80 7.95
C VAL A 244 13.29 -4.17 7.42
N LEU A 245 13.24 -4.38 6.09
CA LEU A 245 13.16 -5.72 5.51
C LEU A 245 14.38 -6.59 5.80
N SER A 246 15.59 -5.99 5.86
CA SER A 246 16.81 -6.73 6.16
C SER A 246 16.92 -7.22 7.61
N ARG A 247 16.08 -6.71 8.51
CA ARG A 247 16.07 -7.05 9.95
C ARG A 247 15.25 -8.31 10.25
N TYR A 248 14.41 -8.74 9.32
CA TYR A 248 13.48 -9.86 9.49
C TYR A 248 13.61 -10.89 8.36
N ASP A 249 13.16 -12.12 8.60
CA ASP A 249 13.07 -13.16 7.56
C ASP A 249 11.70 -13.09 6.85
N VAL A 250 11.48 -12.00 6.15
CA VAL A 250 10.21 -11.67 5.48
C VAL A 250 10.33 -11.76 3.97
N MET A 251 9.20 -11.99 3.33
CA MET A 251 9.03 -11.96 1.87
C MET A 251 8.35 -10.66 1.45
N THR A 252 8.74 -10.12 0.31
CA THR A 252 8.05 -8.98 -0.31
C THR A 252 7.69 -9.27 -1.76
N VAL A 253 6.47 -8.87 -2.15
CA VAL A 253 6.06 -8.84 -3.55
C VAL A 253 5.48 -7.46 -3.86
N GLY A 254 6.09 -6.75 -4.80
CA GLY A 254 5.68 -5.40 -5.20
C GLY A 254 4.70 -5.41 -6.37
N GLU A 255 3.66 -4.60 -6.27
CA GLU A 255 2.85 -4.27 -7.42
C GLU A 255 3.53 -3.15 -8.20
N THR A 256 4.05 -3.51 -9.40
CA THR A 256 4.75 -2.58 -10.29
C THR A 256 4.03 -2.55 -11.63
N SER A 257 3.44 -1.43 -11.97
CA SER A 257 2.71 -1.26 -13.23
C SER A 257 3.66 -0.94 -14.38
N GLY A 258 3.37 -1.45 -15.58
CA GLY A 258 4.08 -1.05 -16.82
C GLY A 258 5.57 -1.40 -16.86
N GLY A 259 6.03 -2.35 -16.04
CA GLY A 259 7.44 -2.71 -15.93
C GLY A 259 7.93 -3.60 -17.06
N THR A 260 9.03 -3.22 -17.68
CA THR A 260 9.83 -4.12 -18.53
C THR A 260 10.58 -5.14 -17.68
N ILE A 261 11.18 -6.15 -18.31
CA ILE A 261 12.07 -7.10 -17.62
C ILE A 261 13.23 -6.34 -16.94
N GLU A 262 13.77 -5.33 -17.58
CA GLU A 262 14.86 -4.49 -17.05
C GLU A 262 14.39 -3.71 -15.81
N GLU A 263 13.18 -3.17 -15.82
CA GLU A 263 12.61 -2.54 -14.61
C GLU A 263 12.39 -3.56 -13.49
N ALA A 264 11.79 -4.72 -13.77
CA ALA A 264 11.59 -5.77 -12.79
C ALA A 264 12.91 -6.21 -12.13
N GLN A 265 14.00 -6.30 -12.89
CA GLN A 265 15.34 -6.61 -12.37
C GLN A 265 15.88 -5.54 -11.42
N LYS A 266 15.53 -4.27 -11.61
CA LYS A 266 15.94 -3.19 -10.69
C LYS A 266 15.26 -3.34 -9.33
N TYR A 267 14.00 -3.81 -9.27
CA TYR A 267 13.27 -4.04 -8.03
C TYR A 267 13.65 -5.33 -7.30
N ALA A 268 13.85 -6.43 -8.06
CA ALA A 268 13.94 -7.77 -7.49
C ALA A 268 15.28 -8.49 -7.76
N GLY A 269 16.28 -7.81 -8.31
CA GLY A 269 17.63 -8.37 -8.48
C GLY A 269 18.28 -8.69 -7.13
N GLU A 270 19.00 -9.82 -7.03
CA GLU A 270 19.57 -10.30 -5.75
C GLU A 270 20.58 -9.32 -5.12
N ASP A 271 21.20 -8.47 -5.91
CA ASP A 271 22.19 -7.45 -5.51
C ASP A 271 21.58 -6.07 -5.22
N ARG A 272 20.27 -5.92 -5.46
CA ARG A 272 19.59 -4.62 -5.32
C ARG A 272 19.28 -4.23 -3.89
N ASN A 273 19.06 -5.20 -2.99
CA ASN A 273 18.59 -4.97 -1.63
C ASN A 273 17.30 -4.12 -1.59
N GLU A 274 16.33 -4.51 -2.40
CA GLU A 274 15.01 -3.87 -2.50
C GLU A 274 13.93 -4.92 -2.17
N LEU A 275 13.24 -5.43 -3.17
CA LEU A 275 12.14 -6.42 -3.02
C LEU A 275 12.63 -7.83 -3.36
N ASN A 276 11.84 -8.85 -2.97
CA ASN A 276 12.12 -10.23 -3.37
C ASN A 276 11.50 -10.59 -4.72
N MET A 277 10.32 -10.03 -5.01
CA MET A 277 9.54 -10.29 -6.21
C MET A 277 8.74 -9.05 -6.60
N VAL A 278 8.28 -9.05 -7.85
CA VAL A 278 7.28 -8.12 -8.37
C VAL A 278 6.21 -8.90 -9.12
N PHE A 279 4.99 -8.37 -9.15
CA PHE A 279 3.98 -8.88 -10.07
C PHE A 279 4.33 -8.52 -11.51
N GLN A 280 4.05 -9.45 -12.40
CA GLN A 280 4.13 -9.23 -13.84
C GLN A 280 2.69 -9.22 -14.38
N PHE A 281 2.19 -8.02 -14.65
CA PHE A 281 0.91 -7.82 -15.34
C PHE A 281 1.21 -7.55 -16.82
N GLU A 282 0.65 -8.37 -17.71
CA GLU A 282 0.73 -8.20 -19.16
C GLU A 282 -0.45 -7.39 -19.71
#